data_0927580b0c6c70fc4bc302d46fb08d3e
#
_entry.id   0927580b0c6c70fc4bc302d46fb08d3e
#
_cell.length_a   1.000
_cell.length_b   1.000
_cell.length_c   1.000
_cell.angle_alpha   90.00
_cell.angle_beta   90.00
_cell.angle_gamma   90.00
#
_symmetry.space_group_name_H-M   'P 1'
#
loop_
_entity.id
_entity.type
_entity.pdbx_description
1 polymer ?
#
loop_
_entity_poly.entity_id
_entity_poly.type
_entity_poly.pdbx_seq_one_letter_code
_entity_poly.pdbx_strand_id
1 'polypeptide(L)'
;MKPIPKEDIQSLERDILFQVLDFFEQYHITYFTSGGTTLGAVRHKGFIPWDDDIDLYIPRADYNRMLQLAANRTIGKNIRIYKPGDKNYIYPFAKACNTHTRLNEQNVRHREQDIGIFIDLFPLDKFYDDPVRRNLLILHSKWLNSLLASASDQVNLSRKGSLRRLAKDTLRTLPVSYTHLRAHETELHLV
;
A
#
# COMPACT_ATOMS: atom_id res chain seq x y z
N MET A 1 16.31 -20.24 1.18
CA MET A 1 14.98 -20.13 1.83
C MET A 1 14.03 -21.04 1.08
N LYS A 2 13.15 -21.76 1.79
CA LYS A 2 12.10 -22.56 1.12
C LYS A 2 10.98 -21.60 0.67
N PRO A 3 10.39 -21.79 -0.52
CA PRO A 3 9.19 -21.08 -0.94
C PRO A 3 8.06 -21.33 0.08
N ILE A 4 7.30 -20.30 0.40
CA ILE A 4 6.13 -20.40 1.28
C ILE A 4 4.94 -20.79 0.39
N PRO A 5 4.20 -21.87 0.69
CA PRO A 5 2.97 -22.22 -0.01
C PRO A 5 1.93 -21.11 0.10
N LYS A 6 1.06 -20.98 -0.90
CA LYS A 6 0.02 -19.92 -0.93
C LYS A 6 -0.91 -19.99 0.29
N GLU A 7 -1.24 -21.19 0.73
CA GLU A 7 -2.08 -21.44 1.92
C GLU A 7 -1.45 -20.88 3.20
N ASP A 8 -0.11 -20.93 3.29
CA ASP A 8 0.63 -20.38 4.41
C ASP A 8 0.71 -18.85 4.35
N ILE A 9 0.64 -18.22 3.16
CA ILE A 9 0.64 -16.77 2.98
C ILE A 9 -0.57 -16.16 3.67
N GLN A 10 -1.79 -16.63 3.37
CA GLN A 10 -3.02 -16.16 4.02
C GLN A 10 -2.98 -16.31 5.54
N SER A 11 -2.37 -17.40 6.05
CA SER A 11 -2.19 -17.60 7.49
C SER A 11 -1.24 -16.55 8.09
N LEU A 12 -0.14 -16.25 7.40
CA LEU A 12 0.84 -15.24 7.85
C LEU A 12 0.26 -13.82 7.78
N GLU A 13 -0.51 -13.50 6.75
CA GLU A 13 -1.20 -12.20 6.64
C GLU A 13 -2.24 -12.02 7.75
N ARG A 14 -2.97 -13.08 8.08
CA ARG A 14 -3.89 -13.07 9.21
C ARG A 14 -3.17 -12.85 10.55
N ASP A 15 -2.00 -13.45 10.74
CA ASP A 15 -1.19 -13.23 11.94
C ASP A 15 -0.66 -11.79 12.01
N ILE A 16 -0.29 -11.19 10.87
CA ILE A 16 0.06 -9.78 10.77
C ILE A 16 -1.15 -8.92 11.15
N LEU A 17 -2.31 -9.22 10.56
CA LEU A 17 -3.56 -8.49 10.84
C LEU A 17 -3.85 -8.46 12.34
N PHE A 18 -3.87 -9.60 13.02
CA PHE A 18 -4.18 -9.63 14.45
C PHE A 18 -3.19 -8.81 15.27
N GLN A 19 -1.89 -8.88 15.01
CA GLN A 19 -0.90 -8.06 15.71
C GLN A 19 -1.09 -6.55 15.46
N VAL A 20 -1.49 -6.19 14.23
CA VAL A 20 -1.82 -4.81 13.89
C VAL A 20 -3.12 -4.35 14.56
N LEU A 21 -4.13 -5.22 14.64
CA LEU A 21 -5.39 -4.91 15.31
C LEU A 21 -5.21 -4.73 16.82
N ASP A 22 -4.40 -5.57 17.48
CA ASP A 22 -4.05 -5.40 18.90
C ASP A 22 -3.38 -4.04 19.13
N PHE A 23 -2.48 -3.65 18.22
CA PHE A 23 -1.86 -2.32 18.27
C PHE A 23 -2.88 -1.20 18.03
N PHE A 24 -3.81 -1.36 17.09
CA PHE A 24 -4.85 -0.37 16.83
C PHE A 24 -5.79 -0.21 18.03
N GLU A 25 -6.16 -1.31 18.66
CA GLU A 25 -6.98 -1.29 19.90
C GLU A 25 -6.26 -0.57 21.04
N GLN A 26 -5.01 -0.93 21.30
CA GLN A 26 -4.19 -0.31 22.35
C GLN A 26 -4.07 1.21 22.21
N TYR A 27 -4.00 1.71 20.98
CA TYR A 27 -3.82 3.14 20.70
C TYR A 27 -5.07 3.82 20.14
N HIS A 28 -6.22 3.16 20.17
CA HIS A 28 -7.50 3.68 19.67
C HIS A 28 -7.39 4.22 18.23
N ILE A 29 -6.79 3.45 17.33
CA ILE A 29 -6.70 3.75 15.89
C ILE A 29 -7.96 3.24 15.21
N THR A 30 -8.69 4.14 14.56
CA THR A 30 -9.86 3.77 13.75
C THR A 30 -9.41 3.19 12.42
N TYR A 31 -10.04 2.11 11.98
CA TYR A 31 -9.77 1.48 10.69
C TYR A 31 -11.04 0.89 10.07
N PHE A 32 -10.98 0.62 8.78
CA PHE A 32 -12.03 -0.05 8.00
C PHE A 32 -11.38 -1.07 7.08
N THR A 33 -12.01 -2.21 6.90
CA THR A 33 -11.61 -3.16 5.85
C THR A 33 -12.01 -2.62 4.48
N SER A 34 -11.25 -2.97 3.43
CA SER A 34 -11.45 -2.48 2.08
C SER A 34 -11.50 -3.63 1.06
N GLY A 35 -12.02 -3.35 -0.12
CA GLY A 35 -11.91 -4.18 -1.31
C GLY A 35 -12.24 -5.66 -1.10
N GLY A 36 -11.31 -6.52 -1.52
CA GLY A 36 -11.35 -7.97 -1.37
C GLY A 36 -11.48 -8.42 0.08
N THR A 37 -10.80 -7.77 1.00
CA THR A 37 -10.86 -8.05 2.43
C THR A 37 -12.29 -7.93 2.99
N THR A 38 -13.00 -6.84 2.66
CA THR A 38 -14.40 -6.66 3.08
C THR A 38 -15.31 -7.71 2.44
N LEU A 39 -15.16 -7.93 1.13
CA LEU A 39 -15.98 -8.88 0.39
C LEU A 39 -15.75 -10.31 0.91
N GLY A 40 -14.52 -10.68 1.19
CA GLY A 40 -14.14 -11.97 1.79
C GLY A 40 -14.78 -12.16 3.16
N ALA A 41 -14.66 -11.15 4.04
CA ALA A 41 -15.26 -11.21 5.37
C ALA A 41 -16.78 -11.41 5.33
N VAL A 42 -17.50 -10.72 4.42
CA VAL A 42 -18.95 -10.81 4.30
C VAL A 42 -19.39 -12.14 3.66
N ARG A 43 -18.79 -12.53 2.53
CA ARG A 43 -19.24 -13.67 1.72
C ARG A 43 -18.63 -15.00 2.13
N HIS A 44 -17.36 -15.01 2.51
CA HIS A 44 -16.58 -16.23 2.79
C HIS A 44 -16.27 -16.41 4.27
N LYS A 45 -16.60 -15.42 5.12
CA LYS A 45 -16.24 -15.39 6.55
C LYS A 45 -14.72 -15.47 6.79
N GLY A 46 -13.96 -15.01 5.82
CA GLY A 46 -12.50 -15.02 5.79
C GLY A 46 -12.00 -14.50 4.47
N PHE A 47 -10.84 -14.98 4.03
CA PHE A 47 -10.31 -14.65 2.70
C PHE A 47 -11.21 -15.16 1.58
N ILE A 48 -11.23 -14.45 0.47
CA ILE A 48 -11.65 -15.02 -0.80
C ILE A 48 -10.61 -16.10 -1.17
N PRO A 49 -11.00 -17.31 -1.61
CA PRO A 49 -10.07 -18.46 -1.78
C PRO A 49 -8.86 -18.20 -2.69
N TRP A 50 -9.00 -17.28 -3.64
CA TRP A 50 -7.93 -16.90 -4.59
C TRP A 50 -7.25 -15.58 -4.27
N ASP A 51 -7.70 -14.87 -3.23
CA ASP A 51 -7.15 -13.60 -2.77
C ASP A 51 -5.96 -13.82 -1.84
N ASP A 52 -4.98 -12.94 -1.89
CA ASP A 52 -3.74 -13.03 -1.14
C ASP A 52 -3.27 -11.68 -0.61
N ASP A 53 -4.20 -10.78 -0.33
CA ASP A 53 -3.92 -9.49 0.28
C ASP A 53 -4.97 -9.09 1.33
N ILE A 54 -4.55 -8.25 2.26
CA ILE A 54 -5.40 -7.60 3.25
C ILE A 54 -5.22 -6.09 3.13
N ASP A 55 -6.32 -5.40 2.88
CA ASP A 55 -6.38 -3.96 2.74
C ASP A 55 -7.14 -3.31 3.89
N LEU A 56 -6.50 -2.36 4.58
CA LEU A 56 -7.14 -1.54 5.62
C LEU A 56 -7.11 -0.06 5.26
N TYR A 57 -8.24 0.61 5.37
CA TYR A 57 -8.36 2.06 5.29
C TYR A 57 -8.33 2.68 6.69
N ILE A 58 -7.51 3.69 6.87
CA ILE A 58 -7.31 4.37 8.15
C ILE A 58 -7.52 5.87 7.95
N PRO A 59 -8.47 6.53 8.66
CA PRO A 59 -8.67 7.97 8.58
C PRO A 59 -7.34 8.73 8.74
N ARG A 60 -7.12 9.78 7.95
CA ARG A 60 -5.83 10.49 7.87
C ARG A 60 -5.23 10.86 9.22
N ALA A 61 -6.03 11.32 10.16
CA ALA A 61 -5.56 11.68 11.48
C ALA A 61 -4.99 10.47 12.24
N ASP A 62 -5.72 9.36 12.23
CA ASP A 62 -5.31 8.11 12.85
C ASP A 62 -4.14 7.45 12.11
N TYR A 63 -4.11 7.54 10.77
CA TYR A 63 -2.99 7.08 9.95
C TYR A 63 -1.68 7.79 10.32
N ASN A 64 -1.70 9.12 10.45
CA ASN A 64 -0.52 9.88 10.84
C ASN A 64 -0.09 9.55 12.28
N ARG A 65 -1.05 9.39 13.20
CA ARG A 65 -0.80 8.98 14.58
C ARG A 65 -0.20 7.56 14.64
N MET A 66 -0.74 6.63 13.88
CA MET A 66 -0.19 5.28 13.73
C MET A 66 1.27 5.31 13.29
N LEU A 67 1.60 6.08 12.25
CA LEU A 67 2.96 6.20 11.75
C LEU A 67 3.93 6.78 12.79
N GLN A 68 3.49 7.75 13.58
CA GLN A 68 4.29 8.32 14.68
C GLN A 68 4.52 7.29 15.78
N LEU A 69 3.47 6.60 16.20
CA LEU A 69 3.52 5.58 17.24
C LEU A 69 4.36 4.36 16.84
N ALA A 70 4.34 3.98 15.57
CA ALA A 70 5.08 2.84 15.03
C ALA A 70 6.52 3.19 14.62
N ALA A 71 6.91 4.46 14.67
CA ALA A 71 8.22 4.90 14.21
C ALA A 71 9.35 4.18 14.95
N ASN A 72 10.26 3.56 14.16
CA ASN A 72 11.47 2.89 14.66
C ASN A 72 11.25 1.76 15.66
N ARG A 73 10.05 1.19 15.73
CA ARG A 73 9.78 0.06 16.63
C ARG A 73 9.11 -1.10 15.90
N THR A 74 9.22 -2.27 16.49
CA THR A 74 8.47 -3.47 16.10
C THR A 74 7.13 -3.48 16.84
N ILE A 75 6.07 -3.78 16.13
CA ILE A 75 4.73 -4.00 16.66
C ILE A 75 4.57 -5.49 16.92
N GLY A 76 3.94 -5.85 18.03
CA GLY A 76 3.76 -7.24 18.40
C GLY A 76 5.10 -7.98 18.45
N LYS A 77 5.15 -9.15 17.82
CA LYS A 77 6.34 -10.03 17.84
C LYS A 77 7.38 -9.64 16.78
N ASN A 78 6.92 -9.30 15.58
CA ASN A 78 7.81 -9.19 14.41
C ASN A 78 7.26 -8.30 13.28
N ILE A 79 6.34 -7.39 13.58
CA ILE A 79 5.74 -6.52 12.57
C ILE A 79 6.41 -5.15 12.57
N ARG A 80 6.81 -4.68 11.41
CA ARG A 80 7.31 -3.33 11.18
C ARG A 80 6.43 -2.62 10.15
N ILE A 81 6.07 -1.38 10.46
CA ILE A 81 5.36 -0.52 9.50
C ILE A 81 6.39 0.26 8.69
N TYR A 82 6.38 0.03 7.38
CA TYR A 82 7.10 0.83 6.40
C TYR A 82 6.18 1.86 5.79
N LYS A 83 6.71 3.04 5.46
CA LYS A 83 5.93 4.19 4.99
C LYS A 83 6.64 4.95 3.87
N PRO A 84 5.93 5.76 3.09
CA PRO A 84 6.54 6.67 2.12
C PRO A 84 7.61 7.55 2.78
N GLY A 85 8.78 7.63 2.12
CA GLY A 85 9.94 8.37 2.62
C GLY A 85 10.94 7.53 3.43
N ASP A 86 10.62 6.28 3.79
CA ASP A 86 11.62 5.36 4.31
C ASP A 86 12.64 5.01 3.21
N LYS A 87 13.89 4.77 3.61
CA LYS A 87 14.96 4.45 2.67
C LYS A 87 14.55 3.24 1.82
N ASN A 88 14.61 3.40 0.50
CA ASN A 88 14.31 2.37 -0.49
C ASN A 88 12.86 1.86 -0.50
N TYR A 89 11.93 2.54 0.16
CA TYR A 89 10.51 2.21 0.13
C TYR A 89 9.82 2.90 -1.05
N ILE A 90 9.24 2.12 -1.95
CA ILE A 90 8.70 2.61 -3.24
C ILE A 90 7.18 2.80 -3.26
N TYR A 91 6.48 2.24 -2.29
CA TYR A 91 5.03 2.30 -2.26
C TYR A 91 4.52 3.64 -1.71
N PRO A 92 3.38 4.14 -2.22
CA PRO A 92 2.84 5.45 -1.83
C PRO A 92 2.01 5.43 -0.53
N PHE A 93 1.85 4.28 0.07
CA PHE A 93 1.09 4.05 1.31
C PHE A 93 1.91 3.15 2.24
N ALA A 94 1.49 3.02 3.49
CA ALA A 94 2.22 2.19 4.44
C ALA A 94 1.87 0.71 4.29
N LYS A 95 2.83 -0.15 4.64
CA LYS A 95 2.66 -1.59 4.74
C LYS A 95 3.10 -2.06 6.12
N ALA A 96 2.32 -2.92 6.74
CA ALA A 96 2.74 -3.64 7.93
C ALA A 96 3.34 -4.99 7.50
N CYS A 97 4.63 -5.16 7.69
CA CYS A 97 5.41 -6.27 7.14
C CYS A 97 5.95 -7.17 8.24
N ASN A 98 5.89 -8.47 8.02
CA ASN A 98 6.55 -9.46 8.87
C ASN A 98 8.06 -9.47 8.58
N THR A 99 8.86 -9.09 9.55
CA THR A 99 10.32 -8.97 9.42
C THR A 99 11.07 -10.31 9.36
N HIS A 100 10.39 -11.41 9.68
CA HIS A 100 10.97 -12.77 9.62
C HIS A 100 10.70 -13.47 8.28
N THR A 101 9.99 -12.83 7.38
CA THR A 101 9.71 -13.33 6.04
C THR A 101 10.39 -12.47 4.99
N ARG A 102 10.52 -12.99 3.78
CA ARG A 102 11.05 -12.25 2.64
C ARG A 102 10.17 -12.49 1.42
N LEU A 103 9.65 -11.43 0.86
CA LEU A 103 8.84 -11.50 -0.36
C LEU A 103 9.72 -11.33 -1.59
N ASN A 104 9.52 -12.21 -2.57
CA ASN A 104 10.21 -12.15 -3.85
C ASN A 104 9.23 -11.73 -4.95
N GLU A 105 8.94 -10.43 -5.07
CA GLU A 105 8.13 -9.90 -6.17
C GLU A 105 8.91 -9.98 -7.50
N GLN A 106 8.42 -10.77 -8.45
CA GLN A 106 9.10 -11.01 -9.73
C GLN A 106 9.16 -9.75 -10.63
N ASN A 107 8.28 -8.78 -10.40
CA ASN A 107 8.11 -7.60 -11.27
C ASN A 107 8.83 -6.34 -10.78
N VAL A 108 9.47 -6.36 -9.62
CA VAL A 108 10.20 -5.20 -9.07
C VAL A 108 11.69 -5.36 -9.37
N ARG A 109 12.19 -4.60 -10.35
CA ARG A 109 13.58 -4.71 -10.85
C ARG A 109 14.65 -4.20 -9.88
N HIS A 110 14.33 -3.32 -8.97
CA HIS A 110 15.28 -2.77 -8.00
C HIS A 110 14.81 -3.04 -6.58
N ARG A 111 15.29 -4.15 -6.04
CA ARG A 111 15.06 -4.55 -4.67
C ARG A 111 16.10 -3.89 -3.79
N GLU A 112 15.72 -2.83 -3.17
CA GLU A 112 16.54 -2.22 -2.14
C GLU A 112 15.94 -2.38 -0.75
N GLN A 113 14.67 -2.83 -0.64
CA GLN A 113 14.10 -3.26 0.64
C GLN A 113 13.59 -4.70 0.56
N ASP A 114 14.13 -5.53 1.44
CA ASP A 114 13.57 -6.85 1.71
C ASP A 114 12.34 -6.70 2.59
N ILE A 115 11.21 -6.31 2.02
CA ILE A 115 9.93 -6.38 2.72
C ILE A 115 9.47 -7.83 2.76
N GLY A 116 8.99 -8.25 3.93
CA GLY A 116 8.38 -9.56 4.10
C GLY A 116 6.94 -9.60 3.61
N ILE A 117 6.22 -10.67 3.94
CA ILE A 117 4.76 -10.72 3.78
C ILE A 117 4.15 -9.55 4.55
N PHE A 118 3.12 -8.93 3.99
CA PHE A 118 2.58 -7.68 4.48
C PHE A 118 1.06 -7.58 4.36
N ILE A 119 0.49 -6.61 5.04
CA ILE A 119 -0.85 -6.08 4.78
C ILE A 119 -0.74 -4.61 4.40
N ASP A 120 -1.66 -4.14 3.57
CA ASP A 120 -1.70 -2.78 3.07
C ASP A 120 -2.49 -1.84 3.99
N LEU A 121 -1.90 -0.69 4.32
CA LEU A 121 -2.47 0.32 5.20
C LEU A 121 -2.65 1.62 4.42
N PHE A 122 -3.87 1.89 3.97
CA PHE A 122 -4.19 3.06 3.16
C PHE A 122 -4.71 4.22 4.00
N PRO A 123 -4.20 5.43 3.79
CA PRO A 123 -4.82 6.60 4.39
C PRO A 123 -6.16 6.92 3.72
N LEU A 124 -7.18 7.19 4.54
CA LEU A 124 -8.48 7.67 4.08
C LEU A 124 -8.56 9.18 4.30
N ASP A 125 -8.59 9.93 3.20
CA ASP A 125 -8.68 11.38 3.22
C ASP A 125 -10.10 11.87 3.03
N LYS A 126 -10.38 13.04 3.60
CA LYS A 126 -11.65 13.72 3.38
C LYS A 126 -11.75 14.17 1.90
N PHE A 127 -12.88 13.86 1.30
CA PHE A 127 -13.18 14.30 -0.05
C PHE A 127 -13.92 15.64 -0.05
N TYR A 128 -13.76 16.42 -1.10
CA TYR A 128 -14.43 17.71 -1.21
C TYR A 128 -15.90 17.53 -1.61
N ASP A 129 -16.82 18.20 -0.89
CA ASP A 129 -18.23 18.25 -1.24
C ASP A 129 -18.45 19.15 -2.48
N ASP A 130 -17.63 20.19 -2.63
CA ASP A 130 -17.66 21.10 -3.79
C ASP A 130 -17.27 20.37 -5.09
N PRO A 131 -18.16 20.34 -6.12
CA PRO A 131 -17.91 19.60 -7.36
C PRO A 131 -16.68 20.07 -8.14
N VAL A 132 -16.38 21.37 -8.10
CA VAL A 132 -15.24 21.95 -8.84
C VAL A 132 -13.93 21.48 -8.21
N ARG A 133 -13.79 21.63 -6.90
CA ARG A 133 -12.60 21.17 -6.15
C ARG A 133 -12.43 19.67 -6.26
N ARG A 134 -13.52 18.91 -6.19
CA ARG A 134 -13.52 17.47 -6.37
C ARG A 134 -12.99 17.06 -7.74
N ASN A 135 -13.51 17.65 -8.80
CA ASN A 135 -13.08 17.35 -10.17
C ASN A 135 -11.64 17.75 -10.43
N LEU A 136 -11.20 18.90 -9.89
CA LEU A 136 -9.80 19.32 -9.96
C LEU A 136 -8.87 18.31 -9.25
N LEU A 137 -9.26 17.82 -8.08
CA LEU A 137 -8.49 16.82 -7.36
C LEU A 137 -8.39 15.50 -8.17
N ILE A 138 -9.50 15.05 -8.75
CA ILE A 138 -9.52 13.84 -9.60
C ILE A 138 -8.60 14.02 -10.83
N LEU A 139 -8.69 15.17 -11.51
CA LEU A 139 -7.83 15.46 -12.66
C LEU A 139 -6.36 15.51 -12.29
N HIS A 140 -6.05 16.19 -11.17
CA HIS A 140 -4.68 16.25 -10.65
C HIS A 140 -4.14 14.87 -10.28
N SER A 141 -4.94 14.05 -9.62
CA SER A 141 -4.56 12.67 -9.26
C SER A 141 -4.31 11.81 -10.50
N LYS A 142 -5.19 11.89 -11.52
CA LYS A 142 -5.00 11.18 -12.80
C LYS A 142 -3.72 11.64 -13.52
N TRP A 143 -3.44 12.93 -13.52
CA TRP A 143 -2.24 13.49 -14.12
C TRP A 143 -0.97 13.00 -13.39
N LEU A 144 -0.95 13.07 -12.06
CA LEU A 144 0.16 12.55 -11.25
C LEU A 144 0.37 11.05 -11.47
N ASN A 145 -0.70 10.25 -11.54
CA ASN A 145 -0.61 8.83 -11.84
C ASN A 145 0.00 8.56 -13.20
N SER A 146 -0.41 9.30 -14.21
CA SER A 146 0.17 9.19 -15.55
C SER A 146 1.67 9.50 -15.54
N LEU A 147 2.09 10.51 -14.77
CA LEU A 147 3.50 10.83 -14.61
C LEU A 147 4.27 9.74 -13.87
N LEU A 148 3.72 9.21 -12.79
CA LEU A 148 4.34 8.12 -12.02
C LEU A 148 4.43 6.84 -12.85
N ALA A 149 3.38 6.47 -13.55
CA ALA A 149 3.39 5.34 -14.48
C ALA A 149 4.46 5.51 -15.57
N SER A 150 4.63 6.73 -16.10
CA SER A 150 5.67 7.04 -17.07
C SER A 150 7.09 7.08 -16.48
N ALA A 151 7.20 7.28 -15.17
CA ALA A 151 8.47 7.32 -14.44
C ALA A 151 8.88 5.95 -13.89
N SER A 152 7.95 5.01 -13.76
CA SER A 152 8.26 3.64 -13.35
C SER A 152 8.99 2.90 -14.48
N ASP A 153 10.07 2.17 -14.15
CA ASP A 153 10.83 1.39 -15.11
C ASP A 153 10.07 0.16 -15.66
N GLN A 154 8.84 -0.05 -15.20
CA GLN A 154 7.96 -1.11 -15.69
C GLN A 154 7.37 -0.84 -17.08
N VAL A 155 7.33 0.42 -17.48
CA VAL A 155 6.93 0.75 -18.86
C VAL A 155 8.17 0.70 -19.75
N ASN A 156 8.25 -0.29 -20.61
CA ASN A 156 9.24 -0.43 -21.69
C ASN A 156 9.04 0.72 -22.70
N LEU A 157 9.34 1.94 -22.31
CA LEU A 157 9.37 3.10 -23.20
C LEU A 157 10.79 3.23 -23.73
N SER A 158 11.00 2.60 -24.87
CA SER A 158 12.14 2.84 -25.74
C SER A 158 12.49 4.34 -25.80
N ARG A 159 13.73 4.64 -25.45
CA ARG A 159 14.54 5.72 -26.02
C ARG A 159 13.84 7.03 -26.41
N LYS A 160 13.31 7.81 -25.49
CA LYS A 160 13.14 9.25 -25.75
C LYS A 160 13.25 10.09 -24.46
N GLY A 161 14.38 10.75 -24.31
CA GLY A 161 14.45 12.11 -23.82
C GLY A 161 14.89 12.36 -22.39
N SER A 162 15.95 13.11 -22.30
CA SER A 162 16.56 13.75 -21.13
C SER A 162 15.54 14.50 -20.22
N LEU A 163 14.50 15.08 -20.80
CA LEU A 163 13.41 15.79 -20.09
C LEU A 163 12.59 14.88 -19.17
N ARG A 164 12.42 13.60 -19.52
CA ARG A 164 11.72 12.62 -18.67
C ARG A 164 12.52 12.21 -17.43
N ARG A 165 13.85 12.22 -17.51
CA ARG A 165 14.72 11.98 -16.35
C ARG A 165 14.63 13.11 -15.33
N LEU A 166 14.64 14.37 -15.78
CA LEU A 166 14.48 15.54 -14.89
C LEU A 166 13.10 15.55 -14.20
N ALA A 167 12.02 15.21 -14.91
CA ALA A 167 10.68 15.07 -14.31
C ALA A 167 10.62 13.92 -13.30
N LYS A 168 11.35 12.82 -13.55
CA LYS A 168 11.45 11.67 -12.64
C LYS A 168 12.14 12.03 -11.32
N ASP A 169 13.22 12.78 -11.39
CA ASP A 169 14.01 13.13 -10.20
C ASP A 169 13.31 14.20 -9.35
N THR A 170 12.63 15.16 -9.97
CA THR A 170 11.81 16.16 -9.26
C THR A 170 10.57 15.56 -8.61
N LEU A 171 9.94 14.56 -9.21
CA LEU A 171 8.76 13.89 -8.65
C LEU A 171 9.09 12.98 -7.46
N ARG A 172 10.30 12.43 -7.39
CA ARG A 172 10.77 11.64 -6.23
C ARG A 172 10.93 12.44 -4.94
N THR A 173 11.04 13.77 -5.07
CA THR A 173 11.26 14.67 -3.91
C THR A 173 9.99 15.35 -3.41
N LEU A 174 8.85 15.20 -4.10
CA LEU A 174 7.59 15.82 -3.70
C LEU A 174 6.82 14.88 -2.75
N PRO A 175 6.34 15.38 -1.60
CA PRO A 175 5.41 14.63 -0.76
C PRO A 175 4.06 14.57 -1.47
N VAL A 176 3.73 13.42 -2.03
CA VAL A 176 2.46 13.21 -2.72
C VAL A 176 1.48 12.51 -1.78
N SER A 177 0.30 13.10 -1.60
CA SER A 177 -0.82 12.48 -0.90
C SER A 177 -1.55 11.53 -1.86
N TYR A 178 -1.46 10.22 -1.60
CA TYR A 178 -1.79 9.17 -2.57
C TYR A 178 -3.15 8.49 -2.39
N THR A 179 -4.10 9.12 -1.79
CA THR A 179 -5.35 8.49 -1.34
C THR A 179 -6.32 8.00 -2.43
N HIS A 180 -6.04 8.20 -3.71
CA HIS A 180 -7.02 7.87 -4.76
C HIS A 180 -6.47 7.01 -5.91
N LEU A 181 -5.36 6.32 -5.71
CA LEU A 181 -4.64 5.71 -6.82
C LEU A 181 -5.06 4.29 -7.18
N ARG A 182 -5.74 3.57 -6.30
CA ARG A 182 -6.07 2.15 -6.50
C ARG A 182 -7.53 1.80 -6.79
N ALA A 183 -8.42 2.76 -6.95
CA ALA A 183 -9.81 2.45 -7.30
C ALA A 183 -9.99 1.81 -8.70
N HIS A 184 -8.92 1.64 -9.47
CA HIS A 184 -8.98 1.15 -10.85
C HIS A 184 -8.23 -0.16 -11.13
N GLU A 185 -7.55 -0.76 -10.17
CA GLU A 185 -6.85 -2.03 -10.42
C GLU A 185 -7.71 -3.28 -10.23
N THR A 186 -8.93 -3.15 -9.77
CA THR A 186 -9.85 -4.27 -9.57
C THR A 186 -10.69 -4.64 -10.80
N GLU A 187 -10.47 -4.05 -11.96
CA GLU A 187 -11.19 -4.39 -13.20
C GLU A 187 -10.43 -5.30 -14.17
N LEU A 188 -9.38 -5.97 -13.76
CA LEU A 188 -8.66 -6.87 -14.66
C LEU A 188 -8.75 -8.31 -14.16
N HIS A 189 -9.55 -9.07 -14.93
CA HIS A 189 -9.69 -10.51 -15.01
C HIS A 189 -10.84 -11.16 -14.23
N LEU A 190 -12.05 -10.91 -14.73
CA LEU A 190 -13.05 -11.95 -14.84
C LEU A 190 -13.06 -12.42 -16.31
N VAL A 191 -12.39 -13.51 -16.58
CA VAL A 191 -12.71 -14.44 -17.68
C VAL A 191 -12.81 -15.81 -17.06
#